data_590c5f1bffdb559a2ddaa7bc65db2247
#
_entry.id   590c5f1bffdb559a2ddaa7bc65db2247
#
_cell.length_a   1.000
_cell.length_b   1.000
_cell.length_c   1.000
_cell.angle_alpha   90.00
_cell.angle_beta   90.00
_cell.angle_gamma   90.00
#
_symmetry.space_group_name_H-M   'P 1'
#
loop_
_entity.id
_entity.type
_entity.pdbx_description
1 polymer ?
#
loop_
_entity_poly.entity_id
_entity_poly.type
_entity_poly.pdbx_seq_one_letter_code
_entity_poly.pdbx_strand_id
1 'polypeptide(L)'
;MLFRSQCIFPALGPLSKCFHTKFITTSPIARMPDSEFIQFHAETAGENAKAIVKMAIENFKNRKPELVNIPSMKQNARVGYSVEAIKKVLDGVANSQVDEFGTTKPLIECVHSGVLRGAVAMVGCNNPKVRPDTAHIELMKKLLENDIILIVSGCSAQAAAKAGLMDPEKAKDYCGAGLKRVCELAGIPPVLHMGSCVDISRMMILASDIAKDWGIHISQVPVVGCAPEWMSEKAVSIGNYVVATGIETFLGVDPYTKGSEEVTALLQGEHGVKDWVEAKFVVETDIEKLGDKMIECIEAKRAALGI
;
A
#
# COMPACT_ATOMS: atom_id res chain seq x y z
N MET A 1 18.26 11.56 -12.81
CA MET A 1 17.15 10.74 -12.29
C MET A 1 16.86 11.23 -10.89
N LEU A 2 15.65 11.67 -10.62
CA LEU A 2 15.20 11.95 -9.25
C LEU A 2 14.67 10.64 -8.68
N PHE A 3 15.31 10.17 -7.63
CA PHE A 3 14.89 8.97 -6.91
C PHE A 3 14.43 9.40 -5.53
N ARG A 4 13.17 9.14 -5.21
CA ARG A 4 12.63 9.32 -3.87
C ARG A 4 12.56 7.96 -3.20
N SER A 5 13.50 7.69 -2.31
CA SER A 5 13.43 6.54 -1.42
C SER A 5 13.05 6.99 -0.02
N GLN A 6 12.13 6.28 0.60
CA GLN A 6 11.79 6.48 2.00
C GLN A 6 12.59 5.57 2.92
N CYS A 7 13.28 4.58 2.35
CA CYS A 7 14.23 3.74 3.06
C CYS A 7 15.62 4.37 3.04
N ILE A 8 16.34 4.24 4.13
CA ILE A 8 17.68 4.76 4.27
C ILE A 8 18.66 3.67 3.84
N PHE A 9 19.24 3.83 2.64
CA PHE A 9 20.23 2.91 2.10
C PHE A 9 21.56 3.64 1.85
N PRO A 10 22.50 3.63 2.80
CA PRO A 10 23.80 4.32 2.63
C PRO A 10 24.57 3.87 1.40
N ALA A 11 24.41 2.62 0.96
CA ALA A 11 25.03 2.10 -0.26
C ALA A 11 24.60 2.81 -1.55
N LEU A 12 23.50 3.57 -1.55
CA LEU A 12 23.08 4.36 -2.70
C LEU A 12 24.02 5.54 -2.99
N GLY A 13 24.71 6.06 -1.98
CA GLY A 13 25.69 7.14 -2.16
C GLY A 13 26.82 6.74 -3.11
N PRO A 14 27.65 5.74 -2.78
CA PRO A 14 28.69 5.24 -3.69
C PRO A 14 28.15 4.75 -5.03
N LEU A 15 27.01 4.04 -5.02
CA LEU A 15 26.39 3.51 -6.24
C LEU A 15 25.98 4.63 -7.21
N SER A 16 25.46 5.74 -6.72
CA SER A 16 25.02 6.86 -7.54
C SER A 16 26.16 7.45 -8.38
N LYS A 17 27.40 7.42 -7.85
CA LYS A 17 28.60 7.91 -8.55
C LYS A 17 28.94 7.07 -9.77
N CYS A 18 28.60 5.79 -9.78
CA CYS A 18 28.82 4.90 -10.93
C CYS A 18 27.94 5.28 -12.13
N PHE A 19 26.80 5.93 -11.89
CA PHE A 19 25.75 6.17 -12.88
C PHE A 19 25.49 7.63 -13.20
N HIS A 20 26.42 8.55 -12.98
CA HIS A 20 26.21 10.00 -13.17
C HIS A 20 24.95 10.54 -12.49
N THR A 21 24.47 9.88 -11.45
CA THR A 21 23.28 10.24 -10.68
C THR A 21 23.68 11.11 -9.50
N LYS A 22 23.04 12.28 -9.33
CA LYS A 22 23.13 13.03 -8.09
C LYS A 22 22.20 12.41 -7.06
N PHE A 23 22.74 12.12 -5.89
CA PHE A 23 21.99 11.61 -4.77
C PHE A 23 21.77 12.73 -3.75
N ILE A 24 20.49 13.05 -3.50
CA ILE A 24 20.09 14.15 -2.62
C ILE A 24 19.23 13.61 -1.50
N THR A 25 19.55 14.01 -0.27
CA THR A 25 18.75 13.72 0.92
C THR A 25 18.14 15.00 1.47
N THR A 26 16.91 14.94 1.97
CA THR A 26 16.17 16.10 2.45
C THR A 26 15.78 16.01 3.93
N SER A 27 15.87 14.82 4.53
CA SER A 27 15.58 14.63 5.95
C SER A 27 16.86 14.69 6.80
N PRO A 28 16.89 15.44 7.91
CA PRO A 28 18.05 15.51 8.78
C PRO A 28 18.45 14.16 9.39
N ILE A 29 17.49 13.27 9.61
CA ILE A 29 17.74 11.90 10.13
C ILE A 29 18.20 10.93 9.04
N ALA A 30 18.18 11.33 7.78
CA ALA A 30 18.57 10.50 6.63
C ALA A 30 19.78 11.12 5.88
N ARG A 31 20.66 11.83 6.58
CA ARG A 31 21.94 12.27 6.01
C ARG A 31 22.83 11.05 5.77
N MET A 32 23.15 10.84 4.49
CA MET A 32 23.97 9.70 4.09
C MET A 32 25.29 10.15 3.48
N PRO A 33 26.37 9.37 3.64
CA PRO A 33 27.62 9.61 2.93
C PRO A 33 27.39 9.74 1.41
N ASP A 34 28.17 10.55 0.74
CA ASP A 34 28.12 10.73 -0.71
C ASP A 34 26.79 11.30 -1.24
N SER A 35 25.95 11.86 -0.37
CA SER A 35 24.74 12.58 -0.76
C SER A 35 24.91 14.10 -0.61
N GLU A 36 24.28 14.87 -1.48
CA GLU A 36 24.03 16.29 -1.24
C GLU A 36 22.84 16.41 -0.27
N PHE A 37 22.94 17.30 0.71
CA PHE A 37 21.88 17.49 1.69
C PHE A 37 21.20 18.84 1.51
N ILE A 38 19.87 18.81 1.32
CA ILE A 38 19.03 20.01 1.28
C ILE A 38 17.97 19.81 2.35
N GLN A 39 18.11 20.54 3.47
CA GLN A 39 17.18 20.38 4.58
C GLN A 39 15.77 20.79 4.18
N PHE A 40 14.82 19.91 4.45
CA PHE A 40 13.41 20.19 4.25
C PHE A 40 12.89 21.10 5.38
N HIS A 41 12.23 22.19 4.97
CA HIS A 41 11.40 23.03 5.83
C HIS A 41 10.08 23.24 5.12
N ALA A 42 8.96 23.17 5.83
CA ALA A 42 7.63 23.30 5.24
C ALA A 42 7.44 24.67 4.57
N GLU A 43 7.97 25.72 5.18
CA GLU A 43 7.88 27.11 4.73
C GLU A 43 8.60 27.33 3.40
N THR A 44 9.71 26.63 3.16
CA THR A 44 10.53 26.75 1.94
C THR A 44 10.42 25.57 1.01
N ALA A 45 9.44 24.68 1.22
CA ALA A 45 9.28 23.44 0.47
C ALA A 45 9.20 23.66 -1.05
N GLY A 46 8.46 24.69 -1.48
CA GLY A 46 8.32 25.05 -2.89
C GLY A 46 9.65 25.52 -3.53
N GLU A 47 10.45 26.28 -2.81
CA GLU A 47 11.77 26.75 -3.28
C GLU A 47 12.77 25.60 -3.35
N ASN A 48 12.80 24.76 -2.32
CA ASN A 48 13.65 23.57 -2.29
C ASN A 48 13.31 22.59 -3.41
N ALA A 49 12.01 22.37 -3.68
CA ALA A 49 11.56 21.53 -4.79
C ALA A 49 12.05 22.08 -6.15
N LYS A 50 11.91 23.39 -6.38
CA LYS A 50 12.43 24.06 -7.60
C LYS A 50 13.94 23.91 -7.72
N ALA A 51 14.68 24.08 -6.62
CA ALA A 51 16.14 23.92 -6.61
C ALA A 51 16.56 22.50 -6.98
N ILE A 52 15.90 21.47 -6.41
CA ILE A 52 16.15 20.07 -6.72
C ILE A 52 15.87 19.74 -8.19
N VAL A 53 14.75 20.24 -8.74
CA VAL A 53 14.43 20.06 -10.15
C VAL A 53 15.46 20.74 -11.05
N LYS A 54 15.88 21.96 -10.72
CA LYS A 54 16.94 22.67 -11.44
C LYS A 54 18.25 21.87 -11.43
N MET A 55 18.67 21.37 -10.29
CA MET A 55 19.85 20.51 -10.17
C MET A 55 19.74 19.25 -11.04
N ALA A 56 18.55 18.64 -11.13
CA ALA A 56 18.33 17.48 -11.99
C ALA A 56 18.47 17.83 -13.49
N ILE A 57 17.93 18.98 -13.92
CA ILE A 57 18.05 19.48 -15.29
C ILE A 57 19.50 19.77 -15.63
N GLU A 58 20.23 20.45 -14.74
CA GLU A 58 21.64 20.76 -14.92
C GLU A 58 22.50 19.48 -14.99
N ASN A 59 22.21 18.49 -14.14
CA ASN A 59 22.94 17.23 -14.13
C ASN A 59 22.66 16.35 -15.36
N PHE A 60 21.58 16.60 -16.09
CA PHE A 60 21.28 15.87 -17.33
C PHE A 60 22.41 15.98 -18.38
N LYS A 61 23.13 17.11 -18.37
CA LYS A 61 24.29 17.33 -19.25
C LYS A 61 25.45 16.35 -19.00
N ASN A 62 25.51 15.80 -17.79
CA ASN A 62 26.55 14.85 -17.38
C ASN A 62 26.16 13.38 -17.69
N ARG A 63 25.02 13.18 -18.36
CA ARG A 63 24.54 11.85 -18.72
C ARG A 63 25.52 11.16 -19.65
N LYS A 64 25.82 9.90 -19.32
CA LYS A 64 26.66 9.02 -20.14
C LYS A 64 25.74 8.13 -20.98
N PRO A 65 25.56 8.43 -22.29
CA PRO A 65 24.63 7.70 -23.14
C PRO A 65 24.90 6.18 -23.18
N GLU A 66 26.17 5.81 -23.12
CA GLU A 66 26.63 4.41 -23.14
C GLU A 66 26.17 3.58 -21.93
N LEU A 67 25.82 4.25 -20.82
CA LEU A 67 25.31 3.60 -19.62
C LEU A 67 23.77 3.61 -19.54
N VAL A 68 23.11 4.14 -20.57
CA VAL A 68 21.65 4.25 -20.59
C VAL A 68 21.07 2.98 -21.19
N ASN A 69 20.34 2.23 -20.38
CA ASN A 69 19.55 1.10 -20.83
C ASN A 69 18.09 1.31 -20.41
N ILE A 70 17.27 1.76 -21.36
CA ILE A 70 15.84 1.98 -21.14
C ILE A 70 15.08 0.90 -21.90
N PRO A 71 14.35 0.00 -21.21
CA PRO A 71 13.52 -1.00 -21.87
C PRO A 71 12.49 -0.36 -22.81
N SER A 72 12.24 -1.00 -23.95
CA SER A 72 11.22 -0.55 -24.90
C SER A 72 9.79 -0.87 -24.44
N MET A 73 9.64 -1.75 -23.46
CA MET A 73 8.36 -2.15 -22.89
C MET A 73 7.68 -0.96 -22.23
N LYS A 74 6.39 -0.79 -22.54
CA LYS A 74 5.52 0.23 -21.92
C LYS A 74 4.30 -0.44 -21.33
N GLN A 75 3.85 0.07 -20.23
CA GLN A 75 2.64 -0.36 -19.55
C GLN A 75 1.80 0.85 -19.14
N ASN A 76 0.47 0.69 -19.17
CA ASN A 76 -0.44 1.65 -18.60
C ASN A 76 -0.61 1.37 -17.11
N ALA A 77 -0.74 2.43 -16.33
CA ALA A 77 -1.09 2.32 -14.92
C ALA A 77 -1.88 3.57 -14.52
N ARG A 78 -2.98 3.38 -13.79
CA ARG A 78 -3.71 4.47 -13.15
C ARG A 78 -3.25 4.58 -11.71
N VAL A 79 -2.81 5.77 -11.33
CA VAL A 79 -2.24 6.09 -10.02
C VAL A 79 -2.86 7.35 -9.45
N GLY A 80 -2.70 7.57 -8.14
CA GLY A 80 -3.14 8.82 -7.50
C GLY A 80 -4.58 8.78 -7.01
N TYR A 81 -5.01 7.66 -6.44
CA TYR A 81 -6.30 7.54 -5.76
C TYR A 81 -6.20 8.05 -4.33
N SER A 82 -6.48 9.34 -4.12
CA SER A 82 -6.68 9.89 -2.77
C SER A 82 -8.02 9.41 -2.19
N VAL A 83 -8.25 9.64 -0.90
CA VAL A 83 -9.54 9.35 -0.25
C VAL A 83 -10.68 10.04 -1.00
N GLU A 84 -10.51 11.32 -1.32
CA GLU A 84 -11.49 12.13 -2.03
C GLU A 84 -11.71 11.62 -3.47
N ALA A 85 -10.66 11.20 -4.15
CA ALA A 85 -10.78 10.64 -5.50
C ALA A 85 -11.56 9.33 -5.51
N ILE A 86 -11.34 8.45 -4.51
CA ILE A 86 -12.08 7.20 -4.35
C ILE A 86 -13.56 7.52 -4.10
N LYS A 87 -13.84 8.41 -3.15
CA LYS A 87 -15.23 8.82 -2.83
C LYS A 87 -15.95 9.40 -4.05
N LYS A 88 -15.30 10.30 -4.81
CA LYS A 88 -15.88 10.89 -6.02
C LYS A 88 -16.17 9.86 -7.12
N VAL A 89 -15.28 8.88 -7.30
CA VAL A 89 -15.50 7.81 -8.26
C VAL A 89 -16.72 6.98 -7.87
N LEU A 90 -16.84 6.64 -6.59
CA LEU A 90 -17.98 5.87 -6.06
C LEU A 90 -19.30 6.65 -6.18
N ASP A 91 -19.30 7.94 -5.91
CA ASP A 91 -20.48 8.81 -6.10
C ASP A 91 -20.92 8.85 -7.55
N GLY A 92 -19.97 8.93 -8.49
CA GLY A 92 -20.26 8.92 -9.91
C GLY A 92 -20.98 7.65 -10.37
N VAL A 93 -20.66 6.51 -9.76
CA VAL A 93 -21.30 5.21 -10.02
C VAL A 93 -22.72 5.16 -9.45
N ALA A 94 -22.93 5.73 -8.26
CA ALA A 94 -24.19 5.68 -7.55
C ALA A 94 -25.23 6.72 -8.05
N ASN A 95 -24.86 7.63 -8.98
CA ASN A 95 -25.66 8.81 -9.33
C ASN A 95 -26.13 9.62 -8.11
N SER A 96 -25.40 9.55 -7.01
CA SER A 96 -25.73 10.26 -5.78
C SER A 96 -25.32 11.71 -5.92
N GLN A 97 -26.27 12.63 -5.77
CA GLN A 97 -26.01 14.06 -5.66
C GLN A 97 -25.53 14.40 -4.24
N VAL A 98 -24.55 13.71 -3.72
CA VAL A 98 -24.13 13.82 -2.33
C VAL A 98 -22.80 14.52 -2.25
N ASP A 99 -22.76 15.49 -1.33
CA ASP A 99 -21.65 16.16 -0.70
C ASP A 99 -20.38 16.42 -1.52
N GLU A 100 -19.83 17.61 -1.39
CA GLU A 100 -18.58 18.08 -2.02
C GLU A 100 -17.39 17.10 -1.84
N PHE A 101 -17.43 16.29 -0.78
CA PHE A 101 -16.35 15.34 -0.42
C PHE A 101 -16.63 13.88 -0.82
N GLY A 102 -17.79 13.57 -1.41
CA GLY A 102 -18.17 12.21 -1.77
C GLY A 102 -18.53 11.31 -0.56
N THR A 103 -18.98 10.09 -0.81
CA THR A 103 -19.40 9.12 0.20
C THR A 103 -18.79 7.74 -0.02
N THR A 104 -18.72 6.91 1.04
CA THR A 104 -18.32 5.51 0.96
C THR A 104 -19.51 4.54 0.86
N LYS A 105 -20.74 5.05 0.92
CA LYS A 105 -21.98 4.22 0.89
C LYS A 105 -22.07 3.25 -0.28
N PRO A 106 -21.74 3.62 -1.53
CA PRO A 106 -21.78 2.65 -2.64
C PRO A 106 -20.82 1.47 -2.45
N LEU A 107 -19.66 1.71 -1.84
CA LEU A 107 -18.73 0.64 -1.50
C LEU A 107 -19.32 -0.27 -0.41
N ILE A 108 -19.92 0.32 0.62
CA ILE A 108 -20.62 -0.42 1.69
C ILE A 108 -21.73 -1.28 1.10
N GLU A 109 -22.54 -0.76 0.19
CA GLU A 109 -23.60 -1.52 -0.50
C GLU A 109 -23.05 -2.68 -1.32
N CYS A 110 -21.94 -2.49 -2.03
CA CYS A 110 -21.25 -3.57 -2.75
C CYS A 110 -20.75 -4.67 -1.80
N VAL A 111 -20.23 -4.29 -0.64
CA VAL A 111 -19.79 -5.25 0.38
C VAL A 111 -20.99 -5.94 1.03
N HIS A 112 -22.02 -5.20 1.38
CA HIS A 112 -23.24 -5.73 2.01
C HIS A 112 -23.96 -6.74 1.10
N SER A 113 -24.09 -6.43 -0.19
CA SER A 113 -24.70 -7.32 -1.18
C SER A 113 -23.84 -8.52 -1.61
N GLY A 114 -22.59 -8.58 -1.15
CA GLY A 114 -21.65 -9.65 -1.51
C GLY A 114 -21.01 -9.51 -2.89
N VAL A 115 -21.25 -8.42 -3.61
CA VAL A 115 -20.60 -8.12 -4.90
C VAL A 115 -19.09 -7.90 -4.69
N LEU A 116 -18.73 -7.24 -3.60
CA LEU A 116 -17.36 -7.23 -3.07
C LEU A 116 -17.33 -7.99 -1.74
N ARG A 117 -16.26 -8.74 -1.52
CA ARG A 117 -16.10 -9.44 -0.23
C ARG A 117 -15.48 -8.53 0.83
N GLY A 118 -14.70 -7.56 0.45
CA GLY A 118 -14.05 -6.61 1.34
C GLY A 118 -12.90 -5.90 0.66
N ALA A 119 -11.97 -5.37 1.46
CA ALA A 119 -10.78 -4.71 0.95
C ALA A 119 -9.51 -5.12 1.71
N VAL A 120 -8.36 -5.00 1.06
CA VAL A 120 -7.06 -5.19 1.68
C VAL A 120 -6.22 -3.93 1.48
N ALA A 121 -5.70 -3.39 2.58
CA ALA A 121 -4.66 -2.37 2.57
C ALA A 121 -3.29 -3.07 2.48
N MET A 122 -2.76 -3.21 1.26
CA MET A 122 -1.48 -3.89 1.05
C MET A 122 -0.36 -2.87 0.89
N VAL A 123 0.58 -2.94 1.79
CA VAL A 123 1.75 -2.06 1.84
C VAL A 123 3.02 -2.90 1.92
N GLY A 124 4.17 -2.25 1.92
CA GLY A 124 5.36 -2.97 2.28
C GLY A 124 6.59 -2.60 1.47
N CYS A 125 7.58 -3.43 1.66
CA CYS A 125 8.93 -3.32 1.16
C CYS A 125 9.21 -4.43 0.14
N ASN A 126 10.47 -4.56 -0.29
CA ASN A 126 11.00 -5.77 -0.90
C ASN A 126 12.05 -6.34 0.05
N ASN A 127 11.72 -7.39 0.76
CA ASN A 127 12.61 -8.01 1.73
C ASN A 127 13.71 -8.81 1.00
N PRO A 128 15.00 -8.61 1.32
CA PRO A 128 16.10 -9.32 0.65
C PRO A 128 16.15 -10.83 0.93
N LYS A 129 15.37 -11.33 1.89
CA LYS A 129 15.25 -12.77 2.18
C LYS A 129 14.32 -13.52 1.23
N VAL A 130 13.51 -12.80 0.46
CA VAL A 130 12.55 -13.37 -0.47
C VAL A 130 12.77 -12.81 -1.87
N ARG A 131 12.24 -13.50 -2.89
CA ARG A 131 12.30 -12.99 -4.25
C ARG A 131 11.43 -11.73 -4.35
N PRO A 132 11.99 -10.58 -4.76
CA PRO A 132 11.26 -9.32 -4.81
C PRO A 132 9.99 -9.39 -5.66
N ASP A 133 8.93 -8.75 -5.21
CA ASP A 133 7.61 -8.60 -5.82
C ASP A 133 6.77 -9.90 -5.90
N THR A 134 7.36 -11.07 -5.71
CA THR A 134 6.68 -12.36 -5.93
C THR A 134 5.50 -12.51 -4.99
N ALA A 135 5.74 -12.35 -3.68
CA ALA A 135 4.67 -12.47 -2.69
C ALA A 135 3.59 -11.40 -2.87
N HIS A 136 3.98 -10.17 -3.24
CA HIS A 136 3.02 -9.11 -3.54
C HIS A 136 2.09 -9.50 -4.69
N ILE A 137 2.65 -9.95 -5.82
CA ILE A 137 1.88 -10.20 -7.05
C ILE A 137 0.99 -11.44 -6.90
N GLU A 138 1.51 -12.53 -6.34
CA GLU A 138 0.76 -13.77 -6.15
C GLU A 138 -0.42 -13.55 -5.20
N LEU A 139 -0.17 -12.89 -4.06
CA LEU A 139 -1.21 -12.58 -3.10
C LEU A 139 -2.26 -11.60 -3.66
N MET A 140 -1.84 -10.57 -4.40
CA MET A 140 -2.79 -9.66 -5.07
C MET A 140 -3.73 -10.42 -6.00
N LYS A 141 -3.22 -11.27 -6.87
CA LYS A 141 -4.05 -12.05 -7.80
C LYS A 141 -5.05 -12.92 -7.06
N LYS A 142 -4.62 -13.65 -6.04
CA LYS A 142 -5.49 -14.49 -5.22
C LYS A 142 -6.63 -13.69 -4.58
N LEU A 143 -6.33 -12.50 -4.04
CA LEU A 143 -7.34 -11.63 -3.42
C LEU A 143 -8.33 -11.07 -4.45
N LEU A 144 -7.82 -10.65 -5.62
CA LEU A 144 -8.66 -10.13 -6.71
C LEU A 144 -9.64 -11.20 -7.25
N GLU A 145 -9.18 -12.45 -7.39
CA GLU A 145 -10.02 -13.59 -7.79
C GLU A 145 -11.18 -13.85 -6.80
N ASN A 146 -11.00 -13.45 -5.55
CA ASN A 146 -12.00 -13.58 -4.48
C ASN A 146 -12.82 -12.29 -4.24
N ASP A 147 -12.97 -11.44 -5.25
CA ASP A 147 -13.76 -10.20 -5.19
C ASP A 147 -13.34 -9.22 -4.07
N ILE A 148 -12.06 -9.19 -3.74
CA ILE A 148 -11.47 -8.29 -2.73
C ILE A 148 -10.70 -7.17 -3.45
N ILE A 149 -11.12 -5.92 -3.23
CA ILE A 149 -10.45 -4.75 -3.80
C ILE A 149 -9.18 -4.42 -3.02
N LEU A 150 -8.14 -3.95 -3.72
CA LEU A 150 -6.85 -3.66 -3.10
C LEU A 150 -6.56 -2.16 -3.08
N ILE A 151 -6.14 -1.66 -1.92
CA ILE A 151 -5.58 -0.33 -1.75
C ILE A 151 -4.09 -0.50 -1.46
N VAL A 152 -3.24 0.03 -2.29
CA VAL A 152 -1.80 -0.24 -2.22
C VAL A 152 -0.96 1.03 -2.07
N SER A 153 0.21 0.88 -1.43
CA SER A 153 1.21 1.95 -1.34
C SER A 153 2.64 1.39 -1.33
N GLY A 154 3.62 2.27 -1.54
CA GLY A 154 5.04 1.91 -1.43
C GLY A 154 5.49 0.87 -2.44
N CYS A 155 6.27 -0.12 -1.99
CA CYS A 155 6.81 -1.17 -2.88
C CYS A 155 5.72 -2.12 -3.40
N SER A 156 4.65 -2.36 -2.63
CA SER A 156 3.49 -3.12 -3.11
C SER A 156 2.85 -2.46 -4.33
N ALA A 157 2.70 -1.13 -4.32
CA ALA A 157 2.19 -0.39 -5.46
C ALA A 157 3.12 -0.50 -6.68
N GLN A 158 4.43 -0.47 -6.47
CA GLN A 158 5.40 -0.64 -7.53
C GLN A 158 5.34 -2.06 -8.14
N ALA A 159 5.19 -3.09 -7.31
CA ALA A 159 5.01 -4.46 -7.75
C ALA A 159 3.73 -4.62 -8.60
N ALA A 160 2.61 -4.06 -8.12
CA ALA A 160 1.34 -4.05 -8.85
C ALA A 160 1.45 -3.35 -10.22
N ALA A 161 2.11 -2.18 -10.28
CA ALA A 161 2.31 -1.45 -11.52
C ALA A 161 3.14 -2.25 -12.53
N LYS A 162 4.25 -2.85 -12.09
CA LYS A 162 5.10 -3.71 -12.95
C LYS A 162 4.35 -4.94 -13.48
N ALA A 163 3.45 -5.50 -12.68
CA ALA A 163 2.63 -6.65 -13.07
C ALA A 163 1.41 -6.29 -13.94
N GLY A 164 1.15 -4.99 -14.18
CA GLY A 164 -0.01 -4.53 -14.96
C GLY A 164 -1.32 -4.54 -14.18
N LEU A 165 -1.30 -4.75 -12.86
CA LEU A 165 -2.51 -4.82 -12.02
C LEU A 165 -3.16 -3.45 -11.77
N MET A 166 -2.50 -2.36 -12.17
CA MET A 166 -3.04 -1.00 -12.14
C MET A 166 -3.58 -0.54 -13.51
N ASP A 167 -3.55 -1.40 -14.51
CA ASP A 167 -4.18 -1.17 -15.81
C ASP A 167 -5.61 -1.70 -15.77
N PRO A 168 -6.66 -0.86 -15.88
CA PRO A 168 -8.05 -1.29 -15.79
C PRO A 168 -8.41 -2.37 -16.82
N GLU A 169 -7.79 -2.34 -18.00
CA GLU A 169 -8.09 -3.30 -19.07
C GLU A 169 -7.45 -4.67 -18.86
N LYS A 170 -6.22 -4.69 -18.35
CA LYS A 170 -5.47 -5.94 -18.12
C LYS A 170 -5.82 -6.60 -16.79
N ALA A 171 -6.00 -5.78 -15.75
CA ALA A 171 -6.19 -6.29 -14.39
C ALA A 171 -7.54 -6.96 -14.18
N LYS A 172 -8.57 -6.61 -14.97
CA LYS A 172 -9.91 -7.22 -14.88
C LYS A 172 -9.91 -8.72 -15.14
N ASP A 173 -8.91 -9.26 -15.83
CA ASP A 173 -8.80 -10.70 -16.12
C ASP A 173 -8.42 -11.50 -14.86
N TYR A 174 -7.92 -10.84 -13.82
CA TYR A 174 -7.59 -11.45 -12.53
C TYR A 174 -8.71 -11.28 -11.48
N CYS A 175 -9.80 -10.59 -11.82
CA CYS A 175 -10.87 -10.31 -10.87
C CYS A 175 -11.93 -11.40 -10.86
N GLY A 176 -12.51 -11.67 -9.70
CA GLY A 176 -13.79 -12.33 -9.60
C GLY A 176 -14.89 -11.53 -10.30
N ALA A 177 -16.05 -12.12 -10.47
CA ALA A 177 -17.14 -11.52 -11.26
C ALA A 177 -17.68 -10.21 -10.65
N GLY A 178 -17.72 -10.14 -9.32
CA GLY A 178 -18.21 -8.97 -8.59
C GLY A 178 -17.27 -7.79 -8.72
N LEU A 179 -15.99 -7.99 -8.40
CA LEU A 179 -14.97 -6.94 -8.49
C LEU A 179 -14.79 -6.45 -9.93
N LYS A 180 -14.81 -7.37 -10.91
CA LYS A 180 -14.74 -7.03 -12.33
C LYS A 180 -15.84 -6.06 -12.70
N ARG A 181 -17.10 -6.36 -12.32
CA ARG A 181 -18.25 -5.50 -12.59
C ARG A 181 -18.11 -4.13 -11.94
N VAL A 182 -17.66 -4.05 -10.69
CA VAL A 182 -17.41 -2.77 -10.00
C VAL A 182 -16.37 -1.94 -10.74
N CYS A 183 -15.23 -2.57 -11.12
CA CYS A 183 -14.17 -1.90 -11.85
C CYS A 183 -14.61 -1.37 -13.22
N GLU A 184 -15.40 -2.15 -13.96
CA GLU A 184 -15.96 -1.74 -15.26
C GLU A 184 -16.92 -0.57 -15.13
N LEU A 185 -17.83 -0.60 -14.16
CA LEU A 185 -18.80 0.47 -13.92
C LEU A 185 -18.12 1.77 -13.45
N ALA A 186 -17.15 1.65 -12.56
CA ALA A 186 -16.44 2.79 -12.00
C ALA A 186 -15.29 3.30 -12.90
N GLY A 187 -14.89 2.53 -13.91
CA GLY A 187 -13.75 2.84 -14.77
C GLY A 187 -12.41 2.86 -14.02
N ILE A 188 -12.25 2.02 -12.98
CA ILE A 188 -11.06 1.95 -12.13
C ILE A 188 -10.36 0.61 -12.26
N PRO A 189 -9.04 0.53 -11.99
CA PRO A 189 -8.39 -0.76 -11.80
C PRO A 189 -8.79 -1.38 -10.45
N PRO A 190 -8.64 -2.71 -10.29
CA PRO A 190 -8.94 -3.39 -9.03
C PRO A 190 -7.90 -3.14 -7.93
N VAL A 191 -6.76 -2.52 -8.30
CA VAL A 191 -5.67 -2.15 -7.40
C VAL A 191 -5.52 -0.63 -7.44
N LEU A 192 -5.85 0.03 -6.35
CA LEU A 192 -5.86 1.48 -6.23
C LEU A 192 -4.58 1.96 -5.52
N HIS A 193 -3.77 2.75 -6.23
CA HIS A 193 -2.54 3.32 -5.68
C HIS A 193 -2.82 4.60 -4.89
N MET A 194 -2.67 4.55 -3.57
CA MET A 194 -2.97 5.69 -2.69
C MET A 194 -1.73 6.56 -2.37
N GLY A 195 -0.53 6.11 -2.67
CA GLY A 195 0.67 6.89 -2.43
C GLY A 195 1.88 6.06 -2.01
N SER A 196 2.74 6.66 -1.22
CA SER A 196 3.93 6.02 -0.66
C SER A 196 3.63 5.36 0.71
N CYS A 197 4.60 4.64 1.26
CA CYS A 197 4.40 3.99 2.56
C CYS A 197 4.17 4.96 3.74
N VAL A 198 4.52 6.24 3.60
CA VAL A 198 4.16 7.25 4.61
C VAL A 198 2.72 7.77 4.46
N ASP A 199 2.05 7.43 3.36
CA ASP A 199 0.65 7.83 3.13
C ASP A 199 -0.36 6.82 3.69
N ILE A 200 0.09 5.86 4.52
CA ILE A 200 -0.78 4.84 5.12
C ILE A 200 -1.90 5.44 5.97
N SER A 201 -1.67 6.60 6.58
CA SER A 201 -2.69 7.32 7.33
C SER A 201 -3.93 7.63 6.49
N ARG A 202 -3.78 7.81 5.17
CA ARG A 202 -4.89 8.03 4.24
C ARG A 202 -5.72 6.77 4.06
N MET A 203 -5.11 5.58 4.06
CA MET A 203 -5.85 4.31 4.06
C MET A 203 -6.66 4.16 5.33
N MET A 204 -6.10 4.57 6.48
CA MET A 204 -6.80 4.55 7.76
C MET A 204 -7.95 5.55 7.81
N ILE A 205 -7.80 6.73 7.20
CA ILE A 205 -8.89 7.71 7.04
C ILE A 205 -10.01 7.10 6.20
N LEU A 206 -9.69 6.45 5.07
CA LEU A 206 -10.71 5.79 4.25
C LEU A 206 -11.45 4.69 5.04
N ALA A 207 -10.73 3.84 5.77
CA ALA A 207 -11.33 2.81 6.60
C ALA A 207 -12.22 3.39 7.72
N SER A 208 -11.79 4.51 8.32
CA SER A 208 -12.56 5.23 9.33
C SER A 208 -13.82 5.87 8.74
N ASP A 209 -13.74 6.43 7.54
CA ASP A 209 -14.91 6.99 6.85
C ASP A 209 -15.92 5.90 6.50
N ILE A 210 -15.45 4.72 6.05
CA ILE A 210 -16.31 3.55 5.81
C ILE A 210 -17.00 3.12 7.11
N ALA A 211 -16.26 2.99 8.20
CA ALA A 211 -16.81 2.63 9.51
C ALA A 211 -17.87 3.63 9.98
N LYS A 212 -17.59 4.93 9.82
CA LYS A 212 -18.52 6.03 10.16
C LYS A 212 -19.78 6.01 9.31
N ASP A 213 -19.65 5.89 7.99
CA ASP A 213 -20.79 5.85 7.06
C ASP A 213 -21.65 4.60 7.27
N TRP A 214 -21.04 3.50 7.73
CA TRP A 214 -21.72 2.24 8.05
C TRP A 214 -22.31 2.21 9.46
N GLY A 215 -21.81 3.06 10.37
CA GLY A 215 -22.24 3.10 11.77
C GLY A 215 -21.70 1.96 12.63
N ILE A 216 -20.51 1.44 12.30
CA ILE A 216 -19.83 0.34 13.00
C ILE A 216 -18.44 0.78 13.47
N HIS A 217 -17.81 -0.01 14.36
CA HIS A 217 -16.43 0.22 14.76
C HIS A 217 -15.46 -0.19 13.62
N ILE A 218 -14.30 0.47 13.52
CA ILE A 218 -13.33 0.22 12.45
C ILE A 218 -12.81 -1.22 12.43
N SER A 219 -12.70 -1.89 13.59
CA SER A 219 -12.32 -3.30 13.70
C SER A 219 -13.31 -4.26 13.04
N GLN A 220 -14.58 -3.85 12.92
CA GLN A 220 -15.65 -4.66 12.34
C GLN A 220 -15.72 -4.54 10.81
N VAL A 221 -15.11 -3.50 10.23
CA VAL A 221 -15.08 -3.33 8.77
C VAL A 221 -14.38 -4.52 8.13
N PRO A 222 -14.94 -5.14 7.05
CA PRO A 222 -14.30 -6.24 6.33
C PRO A 222 -13.04 -5.81 5.58
N VAL A 223 -12.04 -5.35 6.34
CA VAL A 223 -10.74 -4.86 5.87
C VAL A 223 -9.64 -5.47 6.71
N VAL A 224 -8.54 -5.81 6.08
CA VAL A 224 -7.30 -6.24 6.73
C VAL A 224 -6.10 -5.50 6.15
N GLY A 225 -5.05 -5.36 6.97
CA GLY A 225 -3.75 -4.85 6.54
C GLY A 225 -2.83 -6.00 6.11
N CYS A 226 -1.96 -5.76 5.13
CA CYS A 226 -0.96 -6.75 4.74
C CYS A 226 0.36 -6.10 4.34
N ALA A 227 1.47 -6.73 4.75
CA ALA A 227 2.82 -6.40 4.32
C ALA A 227 3.60 -7.69 4.00
N PRO A 228 3.40 -8.29 2.79
CA PRO A 228 3.91 -9.63 2.47
C PRO A 228 5.43 -9.70 2.44
N GLU A 229 6.13 -8.62 2.09
CA GLU A 229 7.59 -8.56 1.99
C GLU A 229 8.17 -7.43 2.87
N TRP A 230 7.59 -7.18 4.03
CA TRP A 230 8.06 -6.11 4.92
C TRP A 230 9.54 -6.29 5.32
N MET A 231 10.24 -5.18 5.57
CA MET A 231 11.67 -5.22 5.89
C MET A 231 12.12 -4.13 6.88
N SER A 232 11.69 -2.88 6.68
CA SER A 232 12.28 -1.75 7.39
C SER A 232 11.58 -1.42 8.71
N GLU A 233 12.24 -0.63 9.56
CA GLU A 233 11.69 -0.08 10.80
C GLU A 233 10.41 0.74 10.56
N LYS A 234 10.27 1.38 9.41
CA LYS A 234 9.02 2.05 9.01
C LYS A 234 7.86 1.06 8.86
N ALA A 235 8.13 -0.12 8.33
CA ALA A 235 7.10 -1.16 8.21
C ALA A 235 6.64 -1.63 9.60
N VAL A 236 7.54 -1.72 10.58
CA VAL A 236 7.19 -2.03 11.97
C VAL A 236 6.31 -0.93 12.57
N SER A 237 6.69 0.34 12.43
CA SER A 237 5.90 1.47 12.92
C SER A 237 4.52 1.53 12.28
N ILE A 238 4.45 1.33 10.96
CA ILE A 238 3.19 1.32 10.21
C ILE A 238 2.30 0.14 10.64
N GLY A 239 2.88 -1.06 10.76
CA GLY A 239 2.15 -2.24 11.20
C GLY A 239 1.56 -2.07 12.60
N ASN A 240 2.35 -1.56 13.55
CA ASN A 240 1.87 -1.26 14.90
C ASN A 240 0.74 -0.22 14.89
N TYR A 241 0.85 0.83 14.07
CA TYR A 241 -0.21 1.83 13.92
C TYR A 241 -1.52 1.20 13.41
N VAL A 242 -1.44 0.34 12.38
CA VAL A 242 -2.62 -0.33 11.81
C VAL A 242 -3.27 -1.27 12.82
N VAL A 243 -2.47 -2.10 13.51
CA VAL A 243 -2.97 -3.00 14.57
C VAL A 243 -3.58 -2.20 15.72
N ALA A 244 -2.96 -1.10 16.15
CA ALA A 244 -3.47 -0.24 17.21
C ALA A 244 -4.82 0.41 16.87
N THR A 245 -5.19 0.49 15.60
CA THR A 245 -6.52 0.99 15.17
C THR A 245 -7.58 -0.11 15.05
N GLY A 246 -7.27 -1.36 15.40
CA GLY A 246 -8.21 -2.47 15.37
C GLY A 246 -8.25 -3.23 14.04
N ILE A 247 -7.27 -3.06 13.16
CA ILE A 247 -7.20 -3.78 11.89
C ILE A 247 -6.12 -4.86 11.95
N GLU A 248 -6.51 -6.13 11.79
CA GLU A 248 -5.58 -7.24 11.72
C GLU A 248 -4.59 -7.08 10.57
N THR A 249 -3.31 -7.31 10.86
CA THR A 249 -2.22 -7.07 9.93
C THR A 249 -1.43 -8.37 9.65
N PHE A 250 -1.40 -8.74 8.38
CA PHE A 250 -0.82 -9.97 7.89
C PHE A 250 0.60 -9.75 7.36
N LEU A 251 1.53 -10.61 7.77
CA LEU A 251 2.96 -10.52 7.42
C LEU A 251 3.41 -11.80 6.73
N GLY A 252 4.00 -11.67 5.52
CA GLY A 252 4.55 -12.79 4.76
C GLY A 252 6.00 -13.12 5.11
N VAL A 253 6.65 -12.29 5.90
CA VAL A 253 8.00 -12.53 6.42
C VAL A 253 7.94 -12.53 7.94
N ASP A 254 8.58 -13.52 8.54
CA ASP A 254 8.63 -13.68 9.98
C ASP A 254 9.31 -12.47 10.65
N PRO A 255 8.67 -11.82 11.62
CA PRO A 255 9.27 -10.74 12.38
C PRO A 255 10.37 -11.29 13.29
N TYR A 256 11.37 -10.45 13.58
CA TYR A 256 12.52 -10.83 14.39
C TYR A 256 12.20 -10.88 15.92
N THR A 257 11.02 -11.38 16.27
CA THR A 257 10.53 -11.45 17.65
C THR A 257 10.77 -12.81 18.30
N LYS A 258 11.17 -13.83 17.53
CA LYS A 258 11.39 -15.21 18.02
C LYS A 258 12.48 -15.34 19.10
N GLY A 259 13.29 -14.31 19.31
CA GLY A 259 14.23 -14.25 20.43
C GLY A 259 13.56 -14.06 21.80
N SER A 260 12.27 -13.70 21.81
CA SER A 260 11.45 -13.60 23.03
C SER A 260 10.07 -14.21 22.77
N GLU A 261 9.76 -15.28 23.47
CA GLU A 261 8.45 -15.93 23.43
C GLU A 261 7.35 -14.96 23.91
N GLU A 262 7.64 -14.17 24.94
CA GLU A 262 6.72 -13.19 25.51
C GLU A 262 6.33 -12.11 24.48
N VAL A 263 7.32 -11.54 23.78
CA VAL A 263 7.07 -10.52 22.75
C VAL A 263 6.31 -11.14 21.57
N THR A 264 6.64 -12.35 21.18
CA THR A 264 5.94 -13.05 20.09
C THR A 264 4.49 -13.33 20.48
N ALA A 265 4.24 -13.83 21.69
CA ALA A 265 2.89 -14.07 22.20
C ALA A 265 2.10 -12.76 22.34
N LEU A 266 2.73 -11.68 22.78
CA LEU A 266 2.11 -10.36 22.89
C LEU A 266 1.58 -9.84 21.54
N LEU A 267 2.37 -9.97 20.49
CA LEU A 267 2.05 -9.39 19.17
C LEU A 267 1.17 -10.29 18.30
N GLN A 268 1.31 -11.61 18.44
CA GLN A 268 0.71 -12.61 17.54
C GLN A 268 -0.29 -13.54 18.25
N GLY A 269 -0.28 -13.59 19.58
CA GLY A 269 -1.12 -14.46 20.38
C GLY A 269 -2.60 -14.06 20.36
N GLU A 270 -3.46 -14.97 20.84
CA GLU A 270 -4.88 -14.67 21.05
C GLU A 270 -5.09 -13.77 22.28
N HIS A 271 -4.14 -13.76 23.20
CA HIS A 271 -4.08 -12.88 24.35
C HIS A 271 -2.88 -11.93 24.21
N GLY A 272 -3.05 -10.66 24.58
CA GLY A 272 -2.03 -9.63 24.42
C GLY A 272 -2.56 -8.39 23.73
N VAL A 273 -1.94 -7.96 22.64
CA VAL A 273 -2.36 -6.77 21.89
C VAL A 273 -3.81 -6.89 21.41
N LYS A 274 -4.25 -8.10 21.01
CA LYS A 274 -5.61 -8.37 20.58
C LYS A 274 -6.66 -8.05 21.66
N ASP A 275 -6.36 -8.29 22.93
CA ASP A 275 -7.28 -8.01 24.04
C ASP A 275 -7.48 -6.49 24.22
N TRP A 276 -6.57 -5.66 23.75
CA TRP A 276 -6.62 -4.21 23.93
C TRP A 276 -7.20 -3.47 22.73
N VAL A 277 -6.92 -3.96 21.52
CA VAL A 277 -7.24 -3.24 20.28
C VAL A 277 -8.04 -4.08 19.27
N GLU A 278 -8.49 -5.27 19.65
CA GLU A 278 -9.29 -6.18 18.81
C GLU A 278 -8.57 -6.66 17.53
N ALA A 279 -7.26 -6.48 17.46
CA ALA A 279 -6.44 -6.87 16.31
C ALA A 279 -5.05 -7.34 16.74
N LYS A 280 -4.41 -8.13 15.90
CA LYS A 280 -3.05 -8.65 16.10
C LYS A 280 -2.28 -8.74 14.80
N PHE A 281 -1.00 -9.10 14.91
CA PHE A 281 -0.23 -9.56 13.76
C PHE A 281 -0.50 -11.04 13.49
N VAL A 282 -0.72 -11.37 12.24
CA VAL A 282 -0.81 -12.75 11.74
C VAL A 282 0.40 -13.00 10.84
N VAL A 283 1.24 -13.95 11.19
CA VAL A 283 2.44 -14.28 10.43
C VAL A 283 2.25 -15.62 9.72
N GLU A 284 2.44 -15.60 8.41
CA GLU A 284 2.42 -16.79 7.56
C GLU A 284 3.38 -16.58 6.39
N THR A 285 4.36 -17.44 6.25
CA THR A 285 5.40 -17.33 5.21
C THR A 285 5.04 -18.05 3.92
N ASP A 286 4.07 -18.95 3.96
CA ASP A 286 3.46 -19.55 2.79
C ASP A 286 2.40 -18.58 2.24
N ILE A 287 2.62 -18.07 1.04
CA ILE A 287 1.80 -17.00 0.45
C ILE A 287 0.38 -17.46 0.14
N GLU A 288 0.22 -18.71 -0.27
CA GLU A 288 -1.11 -19.28 -0.50
C GLU A 288 -1.92 -19.33 0.80
N LYS A 289 -1.32 -19.84 1.88
CA LYS A 289 -1.95 -19.88 3.20
C LYS A 289 -2.16 -18.49 3.79
N LEU A 290 -1.25 -17.56 3.53
CA LEU A 290 -1.41 -16.17 3.94
C LEU A 290 -2.69 -15.58 3.33
N GLY A 291 -2.88 -15.80 2.02
CA GLY A 291 -4.08 -15.37 1.31
C GLY A 291 -5.35 -16.02 1.87
N ASP A 292 -5.32 -17.32 2.14
CA ASP A 292 -6.47 -18.03 2.73
C ASP A 292 -6.86 -17.44 4.09
N LYS A 293 -5.88 -17.23 4.99
CA LYS A 293 -6.12 -16.62 6.30
C LYS A 293 -6.67 -15.19 6.21
N MET A 294 -6.24 -14.40 5.20
CA MET A 294 -6.77 -13.06 4.97
C MET A 294 -8.23 -13.10 4.52
N ILE A 295 -8.55 -14.02 3.59
CA ILE A 295 -9.92 -14.22 3.11
C ILE A 295 -10.81 -14.70 4.27
N GLU A 296 -10.37 -15.70 5.03
CA GLU A 296 -11.08 -16.19 6.23
C GLU A 296 -11.36 -15.08 7.24
N CYS A 297 -10.38 -14.19 7.50
CA CYS A 297 -10.57 -13.06 8.40
C CYS A 297 -11.62 -12.07 7.88
N ILE A 298 -11.60 -11.75 6.59
CA ILE A 298 -12.60 -10.89 5.95
C ILE A 298 -13.98 -11.52 6.03
N GLU A 299 -14.11 -12.83 5.71
CA GLU A 299 -15.38 -13.55 5.78
C GLU A 299 -15.91 -13.68 7.21
N ALA A 300 -15.03 -13.87 8.20
CA ALA A 300 -15.43 -13.86 9.61
C ALA A 300 -16.02 -12.51 10.03
N LYS A 301 -15.43 -11.40 9.60
CA LYS A 301 -15.96 -10.05 9.85
C LYS A 301 -17.31 -9.85 9.16
N ARG A 302 -17.47 -10.34 7.92
CA ARG A 302 -18.76 -10.32 7.21
C ARG A 302 -19.83 -11.10 7.96
N ALA A 303 -19.51 -12.33 8.36
CA ALA A 303 -20.42 -13.18 9.12
C ALA A 303 -20.85 -12.52 10.45
N ALA A 304 -19.94 -11.85 11.14
CA ALA A 304 -20.24 -11.09 12.36
C ALA A 304 -21.19 -9.90 12.12
N LEU A 305 -21.20 -9.34 10.91
CA LEU A 305 -22.12 -8.28 10.47
C LEU A 305 -23.44 -8.86 9.91
N GLY A 306 -23.57 -10.16 9.78
CA GLY A 306 -24.76 -10.83 9.23
C GLY A 306 -24.90 -10.73 7.70
N ILE A 307 -23.79 -10.60 6.97
CA ILE A 307 -23.75 -10.42 5.50
C ILE A 307 -22.85 -11.44 4.81
#